data_fed566c963aac13caa9ede71bbc72e10
#
_entry.id   fed566c963aac13caa9ede71bbc72e10
#
_cell.length_a   1.000
_cell.length_b   1.000
_cell.length_c   1.000
_cell.angle_alpha   90.00
_cell.angle_beta   90.00
_cell.angle_gamma   90.00
#
_symmetry.space_group_name_H-M   'P 1'
#
loop_
_entity.id
_entity.type
_entity.pdbx_description
1 polymer ?
#
loop_
_entity_poly.entity_id
_entity_poly.type
_entity_poly.pdbx_seq_one_letter_code
_entity_poly.pdbx_strand_id
1 'polypeptide(L)'
;FGLSLTLGGGEVTMLDMAKSYGVFANSGKKVNPSPFLKITNANEEVIFDRPNNERRVLNPGVAYIMSDILSDNIARQQAFGPHSALEIPGYKVAVKTGTTDSKKDNWTIGYTPEFLVAVWVGNNDNTPMNPQLTSGITGAAPIWNRVMTHLLTNYSNKNSWFNKPDEVVEKVCFGNKKEYFLPGTEKTFCPRPSPSP
;
A
#
# COMPACT_ATOMS: atom_id res chain seq x y z
N PHE A 1 19.97 -11.37 9.07
CA PHE A 1 19.54 -10.29 8.17
C PHE A 1 20.02 -8.94 8.75
N GLY A 2 21.15 -8.41 8.41
CA GLY A 2 21.66 -7.13 8.90
C GLY A 2 20.80 -5.93 8.52
N LEU A 3 21.39 -4.75 8.35
CA LEU A 3 20.69 -3.51 7.95
C LEU A 3 19.95 -3.61 6.60
N SER A 4 20.31 -4.58 5.75
CA SER A 4 19.60 -4.87 4.49
C SER A 4 18.13 -5.23 4.66
N LEU A 5 17.70 -5.69 5.85
CA LEU A 5 16.30 -5.98 6.14
C LEU A 5 15.41 -4.75 5.94
N THR A 6 15.91 -3.56 6.27
CA THR A 6 15.17 -2.29 6.09
C THR A 6 14.95 -1.92 4.63
N LEU A 7 15.76 -2.48 3.73
CA LEU A 7 15.66 -2.31 2.28
C LEU A 7 14.96 -3.49 1.58
N GLY A 8 14.38 -4.42 2.35
CA GLY A 8 13.67 -5.57 1.80
C GLY A 8 14.55 -6.80 1.58
N GLY A 9 15.69 -6.92 2.28
CA GLY A 9 16.59 -8.07 2.16
C GLY A 9 16.09 -9.38 2.80
N GLY A 10 14.86 -9.43 3.30
CA GLY A 10 14.23 -10.62 3.87
C GLY A 10 13.20 -11.22 2.92
N GLU A 11 13.22 -12.54 2.77
CA GLU A 11 12.23 -13.27 1.98
C GLU A 11 10.90 -13.33 2.74
N VAL A 12 9.80 -13.01 2.04
CA VAL A 12 8.44 -13.05 2.58
C VAL A 12 7.46 -13.58 1.53
N THR A 13 6.39 -14.23 1.98
CA THR A 13 5.33 -14.66 1.07
C THR A 13 4.47 -13.49 0.63
N MET A 14 3.83 -13.59 -0.55
CA MET A 14 2.87 -12.57 -1.01
C MET A 14 1.72 -12.40 -0.01
N LEU A 15 1.25 -13.48 0.58
CA LEU A 15 0.17 -13.43 1.57
C LEU A 15 0.58 -12.67 2.83
N ASP A 16 1.82 -12.83 3.31
CA ASP A 16 2.30 -12.10 4.49
C ASP A 16 2.53 -10.62 4.20
N MET A 17 2.99 -10.28 2.99
CA MET A 17 3.03 -8.90 2.53
C MET A 17 1.63 -8.29 2.46
N ALA A 18 0.65 -8.99 1.88
CA ALA A 18 -0.73 -8.52 1.83
C ALA A 18 -1.32 -8.33 3.25
N LYS A 19 -1.06 -9.25 4.19
CA LYS A 19 -1.46 -9.08 5.60
C LYS A 19 -0.81 -7.85 6.25
N SER A 20 0.46 -7.59 5.95
CA SER A 20 1.21 -6.47 6.52
C SER A 20 0.69 -5.14 6.00
N TYR A 21 0.49 -4.99 4.69
CA TYR A 21 -0.13 -3.81 4.11
C TYR A 21 -1.61 -3.69 4.50
N GLY A 22 -2.29 -4.81 4.72
CA GLY A 22 -3.65 -4.86 5.27
C GLY A 22 -3.79 -4.20 6.63
N VAL A 23 -2.71 -4.14 7.44
CA VAL A 23 -2.72 -3.39 8.70
C VAL A 23 -2.92 -1.89 8.45
N PHE A 24 -2.26 -1.32 7.45
CA PHE A 24 -2.45 0.08 7.07
C PHE A 24 -3.86 0.30 6.50
N ALA A 25 -4.31 -0.58 5.59
CA ALA A 25 -5.63 -0.54 4.99
C ALA A 25 -6.77 -0.64 6.03
N ASN A 26 -6.53 -1.29 7.16
CA ASN A 26 -7.47 -1.43 8.28
C ASN A 26 -7.15 -0.48 9.45
N SER A 27 -6.55 0.68 9.18
CA SER A 27 -6.27 1.73 10.17
C SER A 27 -5.55 1.20 11.42
N GLY A 28 -4.56 0.32 11.22
CA GLY A 28 -3.73 -0.23 12.30
C GLY A 28 -4.22 -1.55 12.89
N LYS A 29 -5.28 -2.15 12.35
CA LYS A 29 -5.78 -3.45 12.80
C LYS A 29 -5.28 -4.57 11.89
N LYS A 30 -4.74 -5.61 12.47
CA LYS A 30 -4.42 -6.87 11.78
C LYS A 30 -5.67 -7.71 11.66
N VAL A 31 -5.94 -8.16 10.45
CA VAL A 31 -7.00 -9.12 10.11
C VAL A 31 -6.37 -10.33 9.41
N ASN A 32 -6.75 -11.54 9.79
CA ASN A 32 -6.34 -12.72 9.05
C ASN A 32 -7.29 -12.91 7.85
N PRO A 33 -6.79 -12.87 6.61
CA PRO A 33 -7.63 -13.12 5.45
C PRO A 33 -8.18 -14.52 5.47
N SER A 34 -9.42 -14.67 5.05
CA SER A 34 -10.09 -15.97 4.87
C SER A 34 -10.68 -16.02 3.46
N PRO A 35 -10.53 -17.13 2.74
CA PRO A 35 -11.17 -17.30 1.43
C PRO A 35 -12.68 -17.47 1.56
N PHE A 36 -13.18 -17.80 2.75
CA PHE A 36 -14.60 -17.97 3.01
C PHE A 36 -15.09 -16.95 4.04
N LEU A 37 -16.19 -16.31 3.75
CA LEU A 37 -16.90 -15.44 4.70
C LEU A 37 -17.91 -16.27 5.51
N LYS A 38 -18.67 -17.11 4.79
CA LYS A 38 -19.72 -17.95 5.37
C LYS A 38 -19.87 -19.22 4.52
N ILE A 39 -20.12 -20.34 5.14
CA ILE A 39 -20.48 -21.58 4.47
C ILE A 39 -21.82 -22.07 5.06
N THR A 40 -22.77 -22.37 4.21
CA THR A 40 -24.05 -22.97 4.58
C THR A 40 -24.23 -24.34 3.92
N ASN A 41 -25.02 -25.24 4.55
CA ASN A 41 -25.44 -26.46 3.93
C ASN A 41 -26.67 -26.26 3.00
N ALA A 42 -27.20 -27.33 2.41
CA ALA A 42 -28.35 -27.25 1.52
C ALA A 42 -29.65 -26.79 2.22
N ASN A 43 -29.72 -26.84 3.54
CA ASN A 43 -30.84 -26.40 4.36
C ASN A 43 -30.65 -24.94 4.87
N GLU A 44 -29.66 -24.21 4.31
CA GLU A 44 -29.27 -22.84 4.72
C GLU A 44 -28.70 -22.73 6.15
N GLU A 45 -28.43 -23.85 6.82
CA GLU A 45 -27.81 -23.83 8.14
C GLU A 45 -26.33 -23.43 8.03
N VAL A 46 -25.88 -22.55 8.91
CA VAL A 46 -24.51 -22.04 8.92
C VAL A 46 -23.55 -23.11 9.44
N ILE A 47 -22.66 -23.62 8.58
CA ILE A 47 -21.60 -24.56 8.94
C ILE A 47 -20.33 -23.80 9.38
N PHE A 48 -20.06 -22.66 8.75
CA PHE A 48 -18.92 -21.82 9.06
C PHE A 48 -19.31 -20.35 8.93
N ASP A 49 -18.95 -19.56 9.90
CA ASP A 49 -18.99 -18.11 9.85
C ASP A 49 -17.61 -17.57 10.21
N ARG A 50 -17.11 -16.64 9.41
CA ARG A 50 -15.78 -16.09 9.62
C ARG A 50 -15.72 -15.36 10.96
N PRO A 51 -14.84 -15.78 11.90
CA PRO A 51 -14.70 -15.09 13.16
C PRO A 51 -14.11 -13.69 12.93
N ASN A 52 -14.63 -12.69 13.64
CA ASN A 52 -14.01 -11.37 13.67
C ASN A 52 -12.76 -11.41 14.54
N ASN A 53 -11.60 -11.58 13.90
CA ASN A 53 -10.28 -11.70 14.55
C ASN A 53 -9.46 -10.42 14.41
N GLU A 54 -10.10 -9.26 14.45
CA GLU A 54 -9.40 -7.99 14.40
C GLU A 54 -8.59 -7.74 15.67
N ARG A 55 -7.34 -7.43 15.52
CA ARG A 55 -6.46 -7.02 16.62
C ARG A 55 -5.68 -5.76 16.26
N ARG A 56 -5.75 -4.73 17.08
CA ARG A 56 -4.91 -3.55 16.90
C ARG A 56 -3.44 -3.90 17.15
N VAL A 57 -2.59 -3.63 16.15
CA VAL A 57 -1.14 -3.88 16.18
C VAL A 57 -0.34 -2.64 15.85
N LEU A 58 -0.99 -1.58 15.34
CA LEU A 58 -0.38 -0.32 14.98
C LEU A 58 -1.29 0.83 15.42
N ASN A 59 -0.69 1.95 15.80
CA ASN A 59 -1.41 3.18 16.10
C ASN A 59 -2.15 3.69 14.83
N PRO A 60 -3.44 4.11 14.92
CA PRO A 60 -4.21 4.59 13.77
C PRO A 60 -3.58 5.80 13.09
N GLY A 61 -2.99 6.71 13.85
CA GLY A 61 -2.30 7.89 13.32
C GLY A 61 -1.10 7.51 12.46
N VAL A 62 -0.31 6.49 12.90
CA VAL A 62 0.79 5.95 12.08
C VAL A 62 0.26 5.34 10.79
N ALA A 63 -0.81 4.54 10.85
CA ALA A 63 -1.41 3.93 9.66
C ALA A 63 -1.92 4.99 8.68
N TYR A 64 -2.55 6.05 9.18
CA TYR A 64 -3.04 7.19 8.39
C TYR A 64 -1.90 7.93 7.69
N ILE A 65 -0.84 8.31 8.45
CA ILE A 65 0.32 9.03 7.91
C ILE A 65 1.03 8.19 6.84
N MET A 66 1.22 6.89 7.09
CA MET A 66 1.80 5.98 6.08
C MET A 66 0.94 5.90 4.82
N SER A 67 -0.38 5.83 4.96
CA SER A 67 -1.29 5.80 3.82
C SER A 67 -1.25 7.11 3.03
N ASP A 68 -1.15 8.25 3.72
CA ASP A 68 -1.02 9.55 3.08
C ASP A 68 0.30 9.67 2.29
N ILE A 69 1.44 9.32 2.91
CA ILE A 69 2.76 9.28 2.25
C ILE A 69 2.71 8.40 0.99
N LEU A 70 2.16 7.18 1.12
CA LEU A 70 2.08 6.22 0.01
C LEU A 70 1.07 6.61 -1.08
N SER A 71 0.22 7.59 -0.85
CA SER A 71 -0.74 8.11 -1.84
C SER A 71 -0.29 9.38 -2.55
N ASP A 72 0.85 9.98 -2.15
CA ASP A 72 1.33 11.25 -2.70
C ASP A 72 1.95 11.06 -4.09
N ASN A 73 1.13 11.27 -5.14
CA ASN A 73 1.58 11.18 -6.51
C ASN A 73 2.57 12.30 -6.88
N ILE A 74 2.47 13.46 -6.24
CA ILE A 74 3.38 14.59 -6.52
C ILE A 74 4.79 14.27 -6.00
N ALA A 75 4.90 13.79 -4.78
CA ALA A 75 6.19 13.44 -4.19
C ALA A 75 6.93 12.34 -4.98
N ARG A 76 6.20 11.40 -5.59
CA ARG A 76 6.81 10.29 -6.37
C ARG A 76 7.16 10.66 -7.80
N GLN A 77 6.75 11.83 -8.32
CA GLN A 77 6.98 12.21 -9.73
C GLN A 77 8.45 12.23 -10.13
N GLN A 78 9.36 12.60 -9.22
CA GLN A 78 10.79 12.60 -9.50
C GLN A 78 11.33 11.20 -9.85
N ALA A 79 10.77 10.15 -9.24
CA ALA A 79 11.21 8.77 -9.48
C ALA A 79 10.41 8.06 -10.59
N PHE A 80 9.15 8.44 -10.80
CA PHE A 80 8.21 7.67 -11.62
C PHE A 80 7.58 8.47 -12.76
N GLY A 81 7.87 9.77 -12.86
CA GLY A 81 7.24 10.67 -13.82
C GLY A 81 5.83 11.12 -13.39
N PRO A 82 5.27 12.11 -14.09
CA PRO A 82 3.99 12.73 -13.72
C PRO A 82 2.77 11.81 -13.93
N HIS A 83 2.86 10.83 -14.82
CA HIS A 83 1.79 9.91 -15.17
C HIS A 83 2.31 8.47 -15.16
N SER A 84 2.48 7.91 -13.98
CA SER A 84 2.97 6.55 -13.85
C SER A 84 1.81 5.55 -13.70
N ALA A 85 2.11 4.26 -13.91
CA ALA A 85 1.17 3.18 -13.64
C ALA A 85 0.76 3.05 -12.16
N LEU A 86 1.30 3.89 -11.28
CA LEU A 86 0.93 3.96 -9.86
C LEU A 86 -0.21 4.95 -9.59
N GLU A 87 -0.56 5.76 -10.57
CA GLU A 87 -1.69 6.69 -10.49
C GLU A 87 -2.95 6.06 -11.09
N ILE A 88 -4.07 6.22 -10.40
CA ILE A 88 -5.39 5.87 -10.90
C ILE A 88 -6.22 7.15 -10.91
N PRO A 89 -6.47 7.73 -12.10
CA PRO A 89 -7.18 9.00 -12.20
C PRO A 89 -8.56 8.96 -11.52
N GLY A 90 -8.81 9.96 -10.67
CA GLY A 90 -10.07 10.08 -9.93
C GLY A 90 -10.14 9.29 -8.62
N TYR A 91 -9.06 8.56 -8.24
CA TYR A 91 -9.02 7.81 -7.00
C TYR A 91 -7.73 8.09 -6.22
N LYS A 92 -7.84 8.25 -4.90
CA LYS A 92 -6.69 8.30 -4.00
C LYS A 92 -6.35 6.88 -3.57
N VAL A 93 -5.12 6.42 -3.89
CA VAL A 93 -4.67 5.05 -3.61
C VAL A 93 -3.26 5.08 -3.01
N ALA A 94 -3.07 4.42 -1.89
CA ALA A 94 -1.75 4.20 -1.33
C ALA A 94 -1.07 3.05 -2.09
N VAL A 95 0.14 3.25 -2.60
CA VAL A 95 0.84 2.25 -3.40
C VAL A 95 2.36 2.32 -3.22
N LYS A 96 3.01 1.14 -3.19
CA LYS A 96 4.46 0.99 -3.10
C LYS A 96 4.94 -0.08 -4.08
N THR A 97 6.04 0.22 -4.76
CA THR A 97 6.77 -0.73 -5.59
C THR A 97 7.98 -1.29 -4.84
N GLY A 98 8.45 -2.46 -5.25
CA GLY A 98 9.71 -3.05 -4.82
C GLY A 98 10.36 -3.79 -5.99
N THR A 99 11.68 -3.71 -6.08
CA THR A 99 12.47 -4.47 -7.07
C THR A 99 13.76 -4.88 -6.39
N THR A 100 14.10 -6.18 -6.45
CA THR A 100 15.38 -6.67 -5.96
C THR A 100 16.54 -6.20 -6.84
N ASP A 101 17.73 -5.98 -6.26
CA ASP A 101 18.91 -5.50 -6.97
C ASP A 101 19.30 -6.42 -8.15
N SER A 102 19.12 -7.72 -7.98
CA SER A 102 19.35 -8.72 -9.02
C SER A 102 18.21 -8.87 -10.03
N LYS A 103 17.17 -8.04 -9.93
CA LYS A 103 15.96 -8.05 -10.79
C LYS A 103 15.24 -9.39 -10.83
N LYS A 104 15.23 -10.11 -9.72
CA LYS A 104 14.53 -11.39 -9.58
C LYS A 104 13.08 -11.22 -9.19
N ASP A 105 12.79 -10.16 -8.42
CA ASP A 105 11.47 -9.87 -7.90
C ASP A 105 11.05 -8.45 -8.24
N ASN A 106 9.84 -8.31 -8.72
CA ASN A 106 9.20 -7.04 -8.97
C ASN A 106 7.83 -7.02 -8.30
N TRP A 107 7.64 -6.11 -7.36
CA TRP A 107 6.46 -5.99 -6.54
C TRP A 107 5.71 -4.70 -6.78
N THR A 108 4.40 -4.75 -6.74
CA THR A 108 3.54 -3.58 -6.56
C THR A 108 2.41 -3.95 -5.63
N ILE A 109 2.29 -3.24 -4.52
CA ILE A 109 1.24 -3.42 -3.54
C ILE A 109 0.58 -2.07 -3.31
N GLY A 110 -0.73 -2.03 -3.44
CA GLY A 110 -1.48 -0.81 -3.17
C GLY A 110 -2.84 -1.13 -2.57
N TYR A 111 -3.39 -0.14 -1.87
CA TYR A 111 -4.62 -0.33 -1.11
C TYR A 111 -5.42 0.98 -0.97
N THR A 112 -6.69 0.80 -0.72
CA THR A 112 -7.67 1.77 -0.23
C THR A 112 -8.30 1.21 1.04
N PRO A 113 -9.25 1.90 1.69
CA PRO A 113 -10.04 1.30 2.77
C PRO A 113 -10.85 0.06 2.36
N GLU A 114 -11.13 -0.11 1.06
CA GLU A 114 -12.02 -1.16 0.54
C GLU A 114 -11.26 -2.33 -0.09
N PHE A 115 -10.13 -2.06 -0.75
CA PHE A 115 -9.38 -3.05 -1.53
C PHE A 115 -7.89 -3.01 -1.25
N LEU A 116 -7.27 -4.18 -1.30
CA LEU A 116 -5.84 -4.36 -1.34
C LEU A 116 -5.49 -5.27 -2.51
N VAL A 117 -4.57 -4.81 -3.36
CA VAL A 117 -4.04 -5.58 -4.49
C VAL A 117 -2.53 -5.70 -4.32
N ALA A 118 -2.04 -6.93 -4.31
CA ALA A 118 -0.62 -7.26 -4.32
C ALA A 118 -0.29 -8.02 -5.60
N VAL A 119 0.73 -7.55 -6.32
CA VAL A 119 1.23 -8.19 -7.54
C VAL A 119 2.71 -8.44 -7.40
N TRP A 120 3.12 -9.64 -7.71
CA TRP A 120 4.50 -10.05 -7.87
C TRP A 120 4.74 -10.56 -9.27
N VAL A 121 5.87 -10.17 -9.83
CA VAL A 121 6.37 -10.67 -11.11
C VAL A 121 7.81 -11.13 -10.92
N GLY A 122 8.10 -12.34 -11.33
CA GLY A 122 9.41 -12.96 -11.22
C GLY A 122 9.43 -14.36 -11.84
N ASN A 123 10.60 -14.99 -11.88
CA ASN A 123 10.76 -16.36 -12.32
C ASN A 123 10.68 -17.32 -11.13
N ASN A 124 9.92 -18.40 -11.27
CA ASN A 124 9.74 -19.39 -10.20
C ASN A 124 11.05 -20.11 -9.79
N ASP A 125 12.01 -20.18 -10.68
CA ASP A 125 13.34 -20.74 -10.44
C ASP A 125 14.35 -19.72 -9.87
N ASN A 126 13.86 -18.53 -9.49
CA ASN A 126 14.66 -17.44 -8.95
C ASN A 126 15.78 -16.94 -9.89
N THR A 127 15.65 -17.15 -11.19
CA THR A 127 16.53 -16.54 -12.19
C THR A 127 16.18 -15.06 -12.41
N PRO A 128 17.13 -14.19 -12.77
CA PRO A 128 16.85 -12.81 -13.08
C PRO A 128 15.87 -12.66 -14.26
N MET A 129 14.99 -11.69 -14.16
CA MET A 129 14.09 -11.30 -15.25
C MET A 129 14.85 -10.54 -16.33
N ASN A 130 14.24 -10.38 -17.52
CA ASN A 130 14.81 -9.56 -18.60
C ASN A 130 15.08 -8.12 -18.10
N PRO A 131 16.32 -7.61 -18.18
CA PRO A 131 16.68 -6.29 -17.68
C PRO A 131 15.89 -5.12 -18.28
N GLN A 132 15.37 -5.27 -19.49
CA GLN A 132 14.59 -4.22 -20.18
C GLN A 132 13.16 -4.11 -19.67
N LEU A 133 12.62 -5.15 -19.00
CA LEU A 133 11.25 -5.23 -18.52
C LEU A 133 11.13 -5.07 -16.98
N THR A 134 12.24 -4.81 -16.31
CA THR A 134 12.37 -4.98 -14.85
C THR A 134 12.52 -3.68 -14.06
N SER A 135 11.77 -2.65 -14.37
CA SER A 135 11.57 -1.58 -13.41
C SER A 135 10.27 -1.83 -12.64
N GLY A 136 10.14 -1.28 -11.42
CA GLY A 136 8.88 -1.34 -10.66
C GLY A 136 7.67 -0.82 -11.42
N ILE A 137 7.90 -0.04 -12.49
CA ILE A 137 6.85 0.54 -13.35
C ILE A 137 6.49 -0.38 -14.52
N THR A 138 7.42 -1.18 -15.03
CA THR A 138 7.20 -1.96 -16.26
C THR A 138 6.75 -3.40 -15.99
N GLY A 139 7.01 -3.93 -14.80
CA GLY A 139 6.65 -5.30 -14.41
C GLY A 139 5.28 -5.39 -13.73
N ALA A 140 5.26 -5.30 -12.41
CA ALA A 140 4.06 -5.53 -11.61
C ALA A 140 3.07 -4.35 -11.64
N ALA A 141 3.54 -3.10 -11.80
CA ALA A 141 2.67 -1.94 -11.70
C ALA A 141 1.57 -1.84 -12.78
N PRO A 142 1.80 -2.17 -14.05
CA PRO A 142 0.72 -2.17 -15.04
C PRO A 142 -0.37 -3.21 -14.74
N ILE A 143 0.00 -4.39 -14.24
CA ILE A 143 -0.94 -5.44 -13.84
C ILE A 143 -1.74 -4.96 -12.63
N TRP A 144 -1.05 -4.45 -11.61
CA TRP A 144 -1.66 -3.88 -10.43
C TRP A 144 -2.65 -2.76 -10.78
N ASN A 145 -2.25 -1.83 -11.64
CA ASN A 145 -3.09 -0.70 -12.06
C ASN A 145 -4.40 -1.19 -12.70
N ARG A 146 -4.33 -2.14 -13.62
CA ARG A 146 -5.51 -2.70 -14.29
C ARG A 146 -6.47 -3.36 -13.30
N VAL A 147 -5.94 -4.16 -12.37
CA VAL A 147 -6.76 -4.86 -11.37
C VAL A 147 -7.38 -3.85 -10.40
N MET A 148 -6.58 -2.93 -9.86
CA MET A 148 -7.08 -1.94 -8.90
C MET A 148 -8.09 -0.99 -9.56
N THR A 149 -7.84 -0.54 -10.79
CA THR A 149 -8.78 0.29 -11.55
C THR A 149 -10.12 -0.43 -11.74
N HIS A 150 -10.08 -1.72 -12.12
CA HIS A 150 -11.29 -2.52 -12.27
C HIS A 150 -12.09 -2.61 -10.96
N LEU A 151 -11.43 -2.87 -9.84
CA LEU A 151 -12.07 -2.93 -8.52
C LEU A 151 -12.70 -1.59 -8.13
N LEU A 152 -11.93 -0.51 -8.27
CA LEU A 152 -12.38 0.83 -7.90
C LEU A 152 -13.53 1.32 -8.78
N THR A 153 -13.49 1.04 -10.08
CA THR A 153 -14.53 1.49 -11.01
C THR A 153 -15.85 0.75 -10.81
N ASN A 154 -15.80 -0.55 -10.50
CA ASN A 154 -17.00 -1.39 -10.49
C ASN A 154 -17.56 -1.66 -9.07
N TYR A 155 -16.73 -1.56 -8.03
CA TYR A 155 -17.11 -2.03 -6.70
C TYR A 155 -16.83 -1.04 -5.57
N SER A 156 -16.16 0.10 -5.84
CA SER A 156 -15.88 1.10 -4.81
C SER A 156 -16.96 2.16 -4.72
N ASN A 157 -17.18 2.64 -3.49
CA ASN A 157 -17.83 3.93 -3.28
C ASN A 157 -16.84 5.04 -3.62
N LYS A 158 -17.12 5.82 -4.68
CA LYS A 158 -16.30 6.97 -5.09
C LYS A 158 -16.05 7.88 -3.89
N ASN A 159 -14.78 8.25 -3.66
CA ASN A 159 -14.28 9.06 -2.54
C ASN A 159 -14.03 8.31 -1.22
N SER A 160 -13.95 7.00 -1.22
CA SER A 160 -13.53 6.25 -0.05
C SER A 160 -12.05 6.50 0.24
N TRP A 161 -11.77 7.24 1.33
CA TRP A 161 -10.44 7.43 1.89
C TRP A 161 -10.49 7.28 3.41
N PHE A 162 -9.32 7.14 4.02
CA PHE A 162 -9.22 6.98 5.47
C PHE A 162 -9.64 8.27 6.19
N ASN A 163 -10.43 8.14 7.23
CA ASN A 163 -10.72 9.24 8.14
C ASN A 163 -9.43 9.58 8.92
N LYS A 164 -9.08 10.86 8.94
CA LYS A 164 -7.97 11.34 9.75
C LYS A 164 -8.29 11.11 11.23
N PRO A 165 -7.47 10.34 11.98
CA PRO A 165 -7.65 10.20 13.43
C PRO A 165 -7.51 11.54 14.15
N ASP A 166 -8.28 11.74 15.23
CA ASP A 166 -8.26 13.01 15.99
C ASP A 166 -6.88 13.34 16.55
N GLU A 167 -6.09 12.32 16.87
CA GLU A 167 -4.73 12.47 17.38
C GLU A 167 -3.74 12.99 16.32
N VAL A 168 -4.06 12.89 15.01
CA VAL A 168 -3.15 13.34 13.95
C VAL A 168 -3.19 14.86 13.81
N VAL A 169 -2.05 15.47 14.08
CA VAL A 169 -1.86 16.92 13.96
C VAL A 169 -1.56 17.30 12.51
N GLU A 170 -2.34 18.23 11.96
CA GLU A 170 -2.10 18.83 10.65
C GLU A 170 -1.32 20.12 10.81
N LYS A 171 -0.26 20.30 10.00
CA LYS A 171 0.54 21.52 9.98
C LYS A 171 0.80 21.95 8.53
N VAL A 172 0.65 23.23 8.26
CA VAL A 172 1.06 23.80 6.97
C VAL A 172 2.57 23.96 6.96
N CYS A 173 3.22 23.29 6.03
CA CYS A 173 4.66 23.33 5.83
C CYS A 173 5.04 24.15 4.60
N PHE A 174 6.29 24.01 4.12
CA PHE A 174 6.81 24.76 3.00
C PHE A 174 5.94 24.59 1.74
N GLY A 175 5.71 25.69 1.00
CA GLY A 175 4.89 25.69 -0.22
C GLY A 175 3.38 25.53 0.05
N ASN A 176 2.91 25.87 1.24
CA ASN A 176 1.51 25.71 1.67
C ASN A 176 1.03 24.23 1.67
N LYS A 177 1.96 23.28 1.65
CA LYS A 177 1.62 21.85 1.72
C LYS A 177 1.21 21.49 3.15
N LYS A 178 0.11 20.78 3.27
CA LYS A 178 -0.33 20.20 4.53
C LYS A 178 0.43 18.91 4.80
N GLU A 179 1.04 18.82 5.97
CA GLU A 179 1.75 17.63 6.45
C GLU A 179 1.11 17.14 7.75
N TYR A 180 1.21 15.84 7.99
CA TYR A 180 0.59 15.16 9.11
C TYR A 180 1.66 14.64 10.07
N PHE A 181 1.38 14.78 11.38
CA PHE A 181 2.31 14.45 12.45
C PHE A 181 1.60 13.66 13.56
N LEU A 182 2.35 12.83 14.26
CA LEU A 182 1.91 12.31 15.54
C LEU A 182 2.04 13.40 16.62
N PRO A 183 1.22 13.36 17.68
CA PRO A 183 1.28 14.35 18.77
C PRO A 183 2.70 14.47 19.34
N GLY A 184 3.19 15.70 19.44
CA GLY A 184 4.53 15.99 19.93
C GLY A 184 5.65 15.94 18.89
N THR A 185 5.41 15.39 17.70
CA THR A 185 6.38 15.36 16.59
C THR A 185 6.22 16.52 15.62
N GLU A 186 5.15 17.30 15.71
CA GLU A 186 4.83 18.45 14.87
C GLU A 186 5.81 19.64 15.05
N LYS A 187 6.64 19.61 16.10
CA LYS A 187 7.71 20.58 16.32
C LYS A 187 8.92 20.31 15.43
N THR A 188 8.98 19.14 14.83
CA THR A 188 10.04 18.78 13.89
C THR A 188 9.96 19.68 12.68
N PHE A 189 11.11 20.03 12.15
CA PHE A 189 11.27 20.96 11.02
C PHE A 189 10.53 20.44 9.78
N CYS A 190 9.69 21.30 9.17
CA CYS A 190 9.14 21.03 7.86
C CYS A 190 10.27 21.05 6.81
N PRO A 191 10.61 19.95 6.14
CA PRO A 191 11.72 19.90 5.21
C PRO A 191 11.47 20.89 4.05
N ARG A 192 12.49 21.65 3.68
CA ARG A 192 12.49 22.37 2.41
C ARG A 192 12.67 21.34 1.30
N PRO A 193 11.97 21.48 0.15
CA PRO A 193 12.31 20.68 -1.01
C PRO A 193 13.79 20.91 -1.33
N SER A 194 14.54 19.83 -1.56
CA SER A 194 15.89 19.94 -2.10
C SER A 194 15.80 20.74 -3.40
N PRO A 195 16.72 21.71 -3.65
CA PRO A 195 16.79 22.30 -4.96
C PRO A 195 16.99 21.19 -5.97
N SER A 196 16.19 21.20 -7.04
CA SER A 196 16.36 20.28 -8.18
C SER A 196 17.81 20.38 -8.68
N PRO A 197 18.48 19.25 -8.97
CA PRO A 197 19.82 19.26 -9.56
C PRO A 197 19.83 19.94 -10.91
#